data_48e2fda8e535de4d70bea668c125040b
#
_entry.id   48e2fda8e535de4d70bea668c125040b
#
_cell.length_a   1.000
_cell.length_b   1.000
_cell.length_c   1.000
_cell.angle_alpha   90.00
_cell.angle_beta   90.00
_cell.angle_gamma   90.00
#
_symmetry.space_group_name_H-M   'P 1'
#
loop_
_entity.id
_entity.type
_entity.pdbx_description
1 polymer ?
#
loop_
_entity_poly.entity_id
_entity_poly.type
_entity_poly.pdbx_seq_one_letter_code
_entity_poly.pdbx_strand_id
1 'polypeptide(L)'
;MGDEEFDVVVVGAGVAGLAAARLLQIQGRRVVVLEARDRIGGRVVTERSGGRITDLGASWIHGIDDAPLYDAVCGFGMRTAEFSVGSFQPYSRPTAYYGPDGRRLSDDEVAAFVDDLR
;
A
#
# COMPACT_ATOMS: atom_id res chain seq x y z
N MET A 1 -27.26 -25.77 -16.48
CA MET A 1 -26.45 -24.93 -15.57
C MET A 1 -27.36 -24.75 -14.36
N GLY A 2 -27.01 -25.33 -13.23
CA GLY A 2 -27.78 -25.15 -12.00
C GLY A 2 -27.66 -23.69 -11.55
N ASP A 3 -28.77 -23.12 -11.08
CA ASP A 3 -28.77 -21.78 -10.50
C ASP A 3 -27.90 -21.83 -9.22
N GLU A 4 -26.71 -21.22 -9.26
CA GLU A 4 -25.90 -21.03 -8.06
C GLU A 4 -26.54 -19.93 -7.22
N GLU A 5 -27.03 -20.30 -6.05
CA GLU A 5 -27.57 -19.34 -5.09
C GLU A 5 -26.46 -18.80 -4.19
N PHE A 6 -26.40 -17.49 -4.01
CA PHE A 6 -25.52 -16.81 -3.08
C PHE A 6 -26.32 -16.07 -2.01
N ASP A 7 -25.81 -16.09 -0.77
CA ASP A 7 -26.45 -15.37 0.33
C ASP A 7 -26.12 -13.87 0.28
N VAL A 8 -24.93 -13.53 -0.26
CA VAL A 8 -24.44 -12.14 -0.33
C VAL A 8 -23.70 -11.89 -1.63
N VAL A 9 -23.95 -10.73 -2.21
CA VAL A 9 -23.21 -10.18 -3.34
C VAL A 9 -22.38 -9.01 -2.84
N VAL A 10 -21.04 -9.07 -3.01
CA VAL A 10 -20.13 -7.97 -2.74
C VAL A 10 -19.76 -7.30 -4.05
N VAL A 11 -20.00 -6.00 -4.16
CA VAL A 11 -19.65 -5.23 -5.35
C VAL A 11 -18.30 -4.54 -5.15
N GLY A 12 -17.34 -4.93 -5.98
CA GLY A 12 -15.98 -4.44 -5.99
C GLY A 12 -15.00 -5.35 -5.24
N ALA A 13 -13.93 -5.76 -5.93
CA ALA A 13 -12.85 -6.60 -5.39
C ALA A 13 -11.64 -5.76 -4.94
N GLY A 14 -11.86 -4.60 -4.35
CA GLY A 14 -10.86 -3.85 -3.59
C GLY A 14 -10.61 -4.44 -2.21
N VAL A 15 -9.66 -3.90 -1.45
CA VAL A 15 -9.30 -4.41 -0.11
C VAL A 15 -10.51 -4.55 0.80
N ALA A 16 -11.39 -3.54 0.86
CA ALA A 16 -12.59 -3.57 1.70
C ALA A 16 -13.58 -4.66 1.28
N GLY A 17 -13.85 -4.78 -0.04
CA GLY A 17 -14.76 -5.80 -0.55
C GLY A 17 -14.23 -7.22 -0.33
N LEU A 18 -12.95 -7.44 -0.56
CA LEU A 18 -12.32 -8.74 -0.30
C LEU A 18 -12.29 -9.10 1.19
N ALA A 19 -12.04 -8.12 2.06
CA ALA A 19 -12.10 -8.31 3.51
C ALA A 19 -13.52 -8.68 3.98
N ALA A 20 -14.54 -7.96 3.48
CA ALA A 20 -15.94 -8.25 3.80
C ALA A 20 -16.34 -9.64 3.30
N ALA A 21 -16.00 -9.99 2.05
CA ALA A 21 -16.28 -11.30 1.49
C ALA A 21 -15.63 -12.41 2.31
N ARG A 22 -14.37 -12.23 2.72
CA ARG A 22 -13.65 -13.20 3.54
C ARG A 22 -14.30 -13.41 4.89
N LEU A 23 -14.69 -12.34 5.58
CA LEU A 23 -15.36 -12.42 6.89
C LEU A 23 -16.72 -13.13 6.78
N LEU A 24 -17.49 -12.82 5.74
CA LEU A 24 -18.78 -13.47 5.49
C LEU A 24 -18.61 -14.97 5.19
N GLN A 25 -17.61 -15.35 4.43
CA GLN A 25 -17.29 -16.76 4.17
C GLN A 25 -16.89 -17.51 5.45
N ILE A 26 -16.11 -16.89 6.33
CA ILE A 26 -15.76 -17.47 7.64
C ILE A 26 -17.01 -17.71 8.49
N GLN A 27 -18.03 -16.87 8.33
CA GLN A 27 -19.33 -17.03 8.98
C GLN A 27 -20.26 -18.04 8.27
N GLY A 28 -19.76 -18.75 7.26
CA GLY A 28 -20.49 -19.77 6.55
C GLY A 28 -21.45 -19.25 5.47
N ARG A 29 -21.34 -17.97 5.08
CA ARG A 29 -22.16 -17.40 3.99
C ARG A 29 -21.58 -17.75 2.62
N ARG A 30 -22.46 -18.05 1.67
CA ARG A 30 -22.10 -18.20 0.27
C ARG A 30 -22.01 -16.79 -0.33
N VAL A 31 -20.80 -16.39 -0.73
CA VAL A 31 -20.52 -15.02 -1.16
C VAL A 31 -20.00 -15.01 -2.58
N VAL A 32 -20.55 -14.14 -3.42
CA VAL A 32 -19.98 -13.80 -4.72
C VAL A 32 -19.44 -12.37 -4.69
N VAL A 33 -18.29 -12.16 -5.31
CA VAL A 33 -17.70 -10.83 -5.48
C VAL A 33 -17.76 -10.46 -6.96
N LEU A 34 -18.35 -9.32 -7.27
CA LEU A 34 -18.44 -8.78 -8.62
C LEU A 34 -17.43 -7.64 -8.77
N GLU A 35 -16.54 -7.76 -9.73
CA GLU A 35 -15.55 -6.72 -10.07
C GLU A 35 -15.73 -6.28 -11.52
N ALA A 36 -15.71 -4.96 -11.73
CA ALA A 36 -15.94 -4.38 -13.06
C ALA A 36 -14.67 -4.40 -13.95
N ARG A 37 -13.49 -4.53 -13.35
CA ARG A 37 -12.22 -4.61 -14.08
C ARG A 37 -11.80 -6.07 -14.23
N ASP A 38 -10.79 -6.27 -15.05
CA ASP A 38 -10.12 -7.56 -15.26
C ASP A 38 -9.11 -7.94 -14.15
N ARG A 39 -9.06 -7.16 -13.05
CA ARG A 39 -8.15 -7.33 -11.93
C ARG A 39 -8.80 -7.01 -10.60
N ILE A 40 -8.32 -7.62 -9.55
CA ILE A 40 -8.66 -7.30 -8.16
C ILE A 40 -7.74 -6.21 -7.57
N GLY A 41 -7.97 -5.81 -6.32
CA GLY A 41 -7.13 -4.90 -5.54
C GLY A 41 -7.61 -3.44 -5.53
N GLY A 42 -8.37 -3.01 -6.56
CA GLY A 42 -8.89 -1.64 -6.62
C GLY A 42 -7.76 -0.60 -6.69
N ARG A 43 -7.63 0.22 -5.64
CA ARG A 43 -6.57 1.26 -5.49
C ARG A 43 -5.22 0.69 -5.03
N VAL A 44 -5.15 -0.57 -4.64
CA VAL A 44 -3.90 -1.29 -4.39
C VAL A 44 -3.56 -2.05 -5.66
N VAL A 45 -2.52 -1.59 -6.36
CA VAL A 45 -2.11 -2.14 -7.65
C VAL A 45 -0.61 -2.38 -7.63
N THR A 46 -0.23 -3.62 -7.85
CA THR A 46 1.17 -4.00 -7.99
C THR A 46 1.42 -4.55 -9.38
N GLU A 47 2.29 -3.92 -10.12
CA GLU A 47 2.76 -4.42 -11.41
C GLU A 47 3.95 -5.36 -11.21
N ARG A 48 3.93 -6.47 -11.95
CA ARG A 48 5.01 -7.47 -11.96
C ARG A 48 5.44 -7.70 -13.40
N SER A 49 6.47 -6.99 -13.83
CA SER A 49 7.00 -7.08 -15.19
C SER A 49 8.53 -7.12 -15.19
N GLY A 50 9.12 -7.89 -16.09
CA GLY A 50 10.57 -7.97 -16.26
C GLY A 50 11.35 -8.34 -15.00
N GLY A 51 10.76 -9.15 -14.09
CA GLY A 51 11.37 -9.51 -12.79
C GLY A 51 11.35 -8.40 -11.75
N ARG A 52 10.69 -7.29 -12.04
CA ARG A 52 10.51 -6.16 -11.11
C ARG A 52 9.12 -6.16 -10.52
N ILE A 53 9.00 -5.63 -9.31
CA ILE A 53 7.74 -5.40 -8.59
C ILE A 53 7.63 -3.91 -8.37
N THR A 54 6.55 -3.30 -8.85
CA THR A 54 6.29 -1.88 -8.72
C THR A 54 4.87 -1.65 -8.21
N ASP A 55 4.75 -0.98 -7.08
CA ASP A 55 3.45 -0.56 -6.56
C ASP A 55 3.02 0.74 -7.25
N LEU A 56 1.96 0.64 -8.05
CA LEU A 56 1.35 1.77 -8.76
C LEU A 56 0.23 2.44 -7.95
N GLY A 57 -0.14 1.84 -6.83
CA GLY A 57 -1.20 2.30 -5.94
C GLY A 57 -0.70 2.59 -4.53
N ALA A 58 -1.56 2.33 -3.56
CA ALA A 58 -1.22 2.49 -2.14
C ALA A 58 -0.14 1.48 -1.74
N SER A 59 1.02 2.00 -1.32
CA SER A 59 2.18 1.23 -0.86
C SER A 59 2.57 1.54 0.57
N TRP A 60 1.95 2.55 1.20
CA TRP A 60 2.28 3.00 2.54
C TRP A 60 1.15 2.71 3.51
N ILE A 61 1.54 2.34 4.73
CA ILE A 61 0.66 2.24 5.90
C ILE A 61 1.00 3.42 6.79
N HIS A 62 0.02 4.30 7.00
CA HIS A 62 0.18 5.47 7.84
C HIS A 62 -0.20 5.12 9.28
N GLY A 63 0.83 5.07 10.15
CA GLY A 63 0.68 4.65 11.53
C GLY A 63 0.64 3.13 11.71
N ILE A 64 1.17 2.68 12.83
CA ILE A 64 1.23 1.26 13.21
C ILE A 64 0.47 1.00 14.51
N ASP A 65 0.15 2.06 15.25
CA ASP A 65 -0.60 1.98 16.50
C ASP A 65 -2.10 2.06 16.17
N ASP A 66 -2.89 1.12 16.71
CA ASP A 66 -4.34 1.01 16.48
C ASP A 66 -4.72 1.01 14.99
N ALA A 67 -3.89 0.40 14.15
CA ALA A 67 -4.05 0.40 12.70
C ALA A 67 -4.50 -0.97 12.18
N PRO A 68 -5.81 -1.19 11.93
CA PRO A 68 -6.34 -2.49 11.46
C PRO A 68 -5.69 -3.01 10.18
N LEU A 69 -5.21 -2.10 9.32
CA LEU A 69 -4.49 -2.47 8.11
C LEU A 69 -3.11 -3.04 8.44
N TYR A 70 -2.41 -2.48 9.43
CA TYR A 70 -1.12 -2.98 9.88
C TYR A 70 -1.27 -4.35 10.54
N ASP A 71 -2.30 -4.54 11.35
CA ASP A 71 -2.62 -5.84 11.96
C ASP A 71 -2.88 -6.91 10.90
N ALA A 72 -3.62 -6.56 9.86
CA ALA A 72 -3.86 -7.47 8.73
C ALA A 72 -2.56 -7.83 8.00
N VAL A 73 -1.69 -6.86 7.75
CA VAL A 73 -0.37 -7.07 7.11
C VAL A 73 0.51 -8.00 7.94
N CYS A 74 0.55 -7.80 9.26
CA CYS A 74 1.24 -8.68 10.19
C CYS A 74 0.63 -10.09 10.21
N GLY A 75 -0.71 -10.17 10.25
CA GLY A 75 -1.44 -11.44 10.22
C GLY A 75 -1.21 -12.26 8.95
N PHE A 76 -0.95 -11.61 7.83
CA PHE A 76 -0.55 -12.25 6.57
C PHE A 76 0.95 -12.54 6.47
N GLY A 77 1.75 -12.23 7.48
CA GLY A 77 3.20 -12.43 7.48
C GLY A 77 3.92 -11.56 6.45
N MET A 78 3.33 -10.44 6.03
CA MET A 78 3.95 -9.51 5.08
C MET A 78 5.04 -8.70 5.78
N ARG A 79 6.16 -8.51 5.08
CA ARG A 79 7.25 -7.67 5.60
C ARG A 79 6.99 -6.21 5.25
N THR A 80 7.18 -5.35 6.22
CA THR A 80 7.16 -3.91 6.06
C THR A 80 8.57 -3.34 6.23
N ALA A 81 8.84 -2.20 5.61
CA ALA A 81 10.04 -1.42 5.84
C ALA A 81 9.62 -0.07 6.39
N GLU A 82 10.33 0.38 7.43
CA GLU A 82 10.10 1.72 7.94
C GLU A 82 10.51 2.75 6.89
N PHE A 83 9.60 3.67 6.62
CA PHE A 83 9.83 4.79 5.73
C PHE A 83 9.63 6.09 6.51
N SER A 84 10.72 6.80 6.75
CA SER A 84 10.69 8.09 7.43
C SER A 84 10.81 9.23 6.41
N VAL A 85 9.87 10.16 6.43
CA VAL A 85 9.86 11.33 5.54
C VAL A 85 10.42 12.54 6.29
N GLY A 86 11.70 12.85 6.02
CA GLY A 86 12.32 14.10 6.45
C GLY A 86 12.44 14.30 7.96
N SER A 87 12.80 15.51 8.36
CA SER A 87 13.09 15.90 9.74
C SER A 87 11.85 16.12 10.64
N PHE A 88 10.68 15.77 10.18
CA PHE A 88 9.43 15.95 10.93
C PHE A 88 9.16 14.87 11.99
N GLN A 89 9.93 13.78 11.98
CA GLN A 89 9.80 12.71 12.97
C GLN A 89 11.07 12.61 13.81
N PRO A 90 10.95 12.42 15.14
CA PRO A 90 12.11 12.37 16.06
C PRO A 90 13.15 11.30 15.72
N TYR A 91 12.78 10.29 14.95
CA TYR A 91 13.63 9.15 14.57
C TYR A 91 13.84 9.05 13.06
N SER A 92 13.60 10.13 12.31
CA SER A 92 13.79 10.12 10.87
C SER A 92 15.25 9.90 10.50
N ARG A 93 15.49 9.03 9.53
CA ARG A 93 16.81 8.89 8.91
C ARG A 93 17.16 10.19 8.18
N PRO A 94 18.44 10.59 8.14
CA PRO A 94 18.86 11.75 7.39
C PRO A 94 18.37 11.66 5.95
N THR A 95 17.76 12.74 5.46
CA THR A 95 17.35 12.83 4.06
C THR A 95 18.58 12.93 3.18
N ALA A 96 18.66 12.13 2.13
CA ALA A 96 19.70 12.23 1.12
C ALA A 96 19.14 12.94 -0.11
N TYR A 97 19.87 13.92 -0.61
CA TYR A 97 19.54 14.66 -1.82
C TYR A 97 20.48 14.26 -2.94
N TYR A 98 19.96 14.20 -4.16
CA TYR A 98 20.71 13.81 -5.35
C TYR A 98 20.53 14.84 -6.45
N GLY A 99 21.61 15.17 -7.12
CA GLY A 99 21.59 16.03 -8.30
C GLY A 99 20.97 15.33 -9.53
N PRO A 100 20.77 16.08 -10.62
CA PRO A 100 20.21 15.54 -11.86
C PRO A 100 21.09 14.48 -12.53
N ASP A 101 22.38 14.44 -12.17
CA ASP A 101 23.38 13.45 -12.59
C ASP A 101 23.34 12.16 -11.74
N GLY A 102 22.47 12.10 -10.73
CA GLY A 102 22.36 10.99 -9.79
C GLY A 102 23.45 10.98 -8.68
N ARG A 103 24.31 12.01 -8.61
CA ARG A 103 25.31 12.18 -7.55
C ARG A 103 24.63 12.65 -6.26
N ARG A 104 24.99 12.07 -5.15
CA ARG A 104 24.55 12.55 -3.84
C ARG A 104 25.16 13.93 -3.56
N LEU A 105 24.33 14.87 -3.14
CA LEU A 105 24.77 16.20 -2.73
C LEU A 105 25.42 16.14 -1.33
N SER A 106 26.42 17.01 -1.12
CA SER A 106 27.00 17.24 0.21
C SER A 106 26.07 18.07 1.09
N ASP A 107 26.32 18.07 2.40
CA ASP A 107 25.51 18.85 3.33
C ASP A 107 25.60 20.36 3.05
N ASP A 108 26.78 20.85 2.60
CA ASP A 108 26.96 22.25 2.21
C ASP A 108 26.17 22.62 0.95
N GLU A 109 26.13 21.75 -0.05
CA GLU A 109 25.33 21.94 -1.26
C GLU A 109 23.84 21.95 -0.94
N VAL A 110 23.40 21.08 -0.02
CA VAL A 110 22.00 21.04 0.44
C VAL A 110 21.67 22.31 1.23
N ALA A 111 22.54 22.78 2.10
CA ALA A 111 22.33 24.01 2.86
C ALA A 111 22.20 25.22 1.93
N ALA A 112 23.08 25.35 0.95
CA ALA A 112 22.99 26.41 -0.06
C ALA A 112 21.67 26.38 -0.85
N PHE A 113 21.20 25.19 -1.24
CA PHE A 113 19.92 25.04 -1.93
C PHE A 113 18.72 25.40 -1.05
N VAL A 114 18.74 25.04 0.24
CA VAL A 114 17.67 25.38 1.19
C VAL A 114 17.63 26.88 1.46
N ASP A 115 18.79 27.55 1.54
CA ASP A 115 18.86 29.00 1.75
C ASP A 115 18.34 29.78 0.52
N ASP A 116 18.53 29.27 -0.69
CA ASP A 116 17.99 29.85 -1.92
C ASP A 116 16.45 29.77 -2.03
N LEU A 117 15.82 28.86 -1.25
CA LEU A 117 14.36 28.69 -1.21
C LEU A 117 13.65 29.57 -0.16
N ARG A 118 14.37 30.33 0.65
CA ARG A 118 13.83 31.21 1.70
C ARG A 118 13.72 32.64 1.24
#